data_fc04a820d00229556e419c0fb9a7c499
#
_entry.id   fc04a820d00229556e419c0fb9a7c499
#
_cell.length_a   1.000
_cell.length_b   1.000
_cell.length_c   1.000
_cell.angle_alpha   90.00
_cell.angle_beta   90.00
_cell.angle_gamma   90.00
#
_symmetry.space_group_name_H-M   'P 1'
#
loop_
_entity.id
_entity.type
_entity.pdbx_description
1 polymer ?
#
loop_
_entity_poly.entity_id
_entity_poly.type
_entity_poly.pdbx_seq_one_letter_code
_entity_poly.pdbx_strand_id
1 'polypeptide(L)'
;MEIDKDSLQFVFGSTIRALHKRVGTEFEKRDIPLSPEQFHLLKIIASKEDAIQAELAEIVQLDKSGVMRHIDQMEQKGYVKRVNDANDRRKKYIVVTESGNVELEKCKAVLNELSSTILNGISDAEILIFKQVLTKLKANAES
;
A
#
# COMPACT_ATOMS: atom_id res chain seq x y z
N MET A 1 35.21 -2.13 -1.03
CA MET A 1 34.23 -2.03 -2.12
C MET A 1 33.32 -0.85 -1.83
N GLU A 2 33.42 0.16 -2.64
CA GLU A 2 32.57 1.32 -2.54
C GLU A 2 31.20 0.93 -3.10
N ILE A 3 30.17 1.00 -2.28
CA ILE A 3 28.80 0.76 -2.75
C ILE A 3 28.36 2.04 -3.46
N ASP A 4 28.15 1.94 -4.73
CA ASP A 4 27.55 3.01 -5.52
C ASP A 4 26.14 3.26 -5.02
N LYS A 5 25.97 4.31 -4.25
CA LYS A 5 24.67 4.69 -3.65
C LYS A 5 23.61 4.95 -4.71
N ASP A 6 24.03 5.47 -5.85
CA ASP A 6 23.13 5.76 -6.96
C ASP A 6 22.65 4.45 -7.60
N SER A 7 23.52 3.45 -7.73
CA SER A 7 23.16 2.13 -8.22
C SER A 7 22.17 1.41 -7.28
N LEU A 8 22.39 1.47 -5.96
CA LEU A 8 21.49 0.89 -4.98
C LEU A 8 20.12 1.56 -5.03
N GLN A 9 20.08 2.88 -5.05
CA GLN A 9 18.85 3.66 -5.13
C GLN A 9 18.09 3.37 -6.43
N PHE A 10 18.79 3.25 -7.53
CA PHE A 10 18.22 2.89 -8.83
C PHE A 10 17.58 1.48 -8.79
N VAL A 11 18.28 0.50 -8.23
CA VAL A 11 17.77 -0.88 -8.10
C VAL A 11 16.51 -0.92 -7.25
N PHE A 12 16.50 -0.22 -6.12
CA PHE A 12 15.30 -0.10 -5.28
C PHE A 12 14.12 0.49 -6.04
N GLY A 13 14.33 1.65 -6.64
CA GLY A 13 13.27 2.35 -7.36
C GLY A 13 12.70 1.55 -8.52
N SER A 14 13.57 0.94 -9.32
CA SER A 14 13.15 0.13 -10.45
C SER A 14 12.44 -1.16 -10.01
N THR A 15 12.87 -1.76 -8.90
CA THR A 15 12.23 -2.95 -8.35
C THR A 15 10.82 -2.64 -7.85
N ILE A 16 10.65 -1.56 -7.09
CA ILE A 16 9.32 -1.13 -6.61
C ILE A 16 8.39 -0.87 -7.80
N ARG A 17 8.87 -0.17 -8.84
CA ARG A 17 8.08 0.07 -10.05
C ARG A 17 7.69 -1.23 -10.75
N ALA A 18 8.61 -2.18 -10.86
CA ALA A 18 8.33 -3.47 -11.49
C ALA A 18 7.25 -4.26 -10.71
N LEU A 19 7.35 -4.28 -9.39
CA LEU A 19 6.36 -4.94 -8.54
C LEU A 19 4.98 -4.28 -8.65
N HIS A 20 4.92 -2.95 -8.57
CA HIS A 20 3.66 -2.22 -8.73
C HIS A 20 3.03 -2.44 -10.11
N LYS A 21 3.85 -2.41 -11.16
CA LYS A 21 3.36 -2.67 -12.52
C LYS A 21 2.79 -4.08 -12.66
N ARG A 22 3.47 -5.08 -12.10
CA ARG A 22 2.99 -6.46 -12.15
C ARG A 22 1.67 -6.64 -11.41
N VAL A 23 1.57 -6.11 -10.20
CA VAL A 23 0.33 -6.16 -9.41
C VAL A 23 -0.80 -5.43 -10.13
N GLY A 24 -0.54 -4.23 -10.63
CA GLY A 24 -1.53 -3.45 -11.39
C GLY A 24 -2.04 -4.19 -12.63
N THR A 25 -1.15 -4.84 -13.37
CA THR A 25 -1.52 -5.65 -14.54
C THR A 25 -2.43 -6.83 -14.15
N GLU A 26 -2.10 -7.51 -13.06
CA GLU A 26 -2.93 -8.63 -12.59
C GLU A 26 -4.30 -8.15 -12.07
N PHE A 27 -4.37 -6.99 -11.44
CA PHE A 27 -5.65 -6.41 -11.03
C PHE A 27 -6.51 -6.09 -12.25
N GLU A 28 -5.94 -5.48 -13.29
CA GLU A 28 -6.65 -5.19 -14.54
C GLU A 28 -7.18 -6.45 -15.22
N LYS A 29 -6.36 -7.50 -15.32
CA LYS A 29 -6.76 -8.78 -15.92
C LYS A 29 -7.94 -9.44 -15.20
N ARG A 30 -8.15 -9.14 -13.94
CA ARG A 30 -9.20 -9.72 -13.11
C ARG A 30 -10.33 -8.75 -12.82
N ASP A 31 -10.37 -7.65 -13.54
CA ASP A 31 -11.39 -6.60 -13.40
C ASP A 31 -11.51 -6.06 -11.97
N ILE A 32 -10.37 -5.97 -11.27
CA ILE A 32 -10.30 -5.33 -9.95
C ILE A 32 -10.10 -3.83 -10.17
N PRO A 33 -11.05 -2.99 -9.76
CA PRO A 33 -11.02 -1.55 -10.06
C PRO A 33 -10.21 -0.75 -9.05
N LEU A 34 -9.09 -1.27 -8.60
CA LEU A 34 -8.18 -0.63 -7.65
C LEU A 34 -6.76 -0.63 -8.23
N SER A 35 -6.03 0.45 -7.98
CA SER A 35 -4.59 0.48 -8.20
C SER A 35 -3.85 -0.18 -7.03
N PRO A 36 -2.58 -0.57 -7.20
CA PRO A 36 -1.77 -1.07 -6.07
C PRO A 36 -1.71 -0.09 -4.91
N GLU A 37 -1.63 1.22 -5.17
CA GLU A 37 -1.63 2.27 -4.15
C GLU A 37 -2.96 2.32 -3.39
N GLN A 38 -4.07 2.23 -4.11
CA GLN A 38 -5.41 2.18 -3.51
C GLN A 38 -5.60 0.92 -2.68
N PHE A 39 -5.12 -0.22 -3.16
CA PHE A 39 -5.13 -1.46 -2.37
C PHE A 39 -4.35 -1.29 -1.06
N HIS A 40 -3.15 -0.73 -1.13
CA HIS A 40 -2.32 -0.51 0.06
C HIS A 40 -3.03 0.41 1.06
N LEU A 41 -3.60 1.51 0.59
CA LEU A 41 -4.35 2.45 1.41
C LEU A 41 -5.59 1.79 2.03
N LEU A 42 -6.35 1.04 1.24
CA LEU A 42 -7.55 0.34 1.69
C LEU A 42 -7.21 -0.71 2.76
N LYS A 43 -6.11 -1.42 2.60
CA LYS A 43 -5.61 -2.39 3.58
C LYS A 43 -5.28 -1.73 4.92
N ILE A 44 -4.64 -0.56 4.89
CA ILE A 44 -4.33 0.21 6.10
C ILE A 44 -5.61 0.68 6.78
N ILE A 45 -6.55 1.23 6.01
CA ILE A 45 -7.84 1.69 6.55
C ILE A 45 -8.60 0.53 7.21
N ALA A 46 -8.63 -0.63 6.57
CA ALA A 46 -9.31 -1.81 7.10
C ALA A 46 -8.69 -2.34 8.39
N SER A 47 -7.38 -2.11 8.60
CA SER A 47 -6.67 -2.57 9.80
C SER A 47 -6.85 -1.67 11.02
N LYS A 48 -7.46 -0.50 10.86
CA LYS A 48 -7.65 0.51 11.91
C LYS A 48 -9.13 0.73 12.20
N GLU A 49 -9.48 0.83 13.49
CA GLU A 49 -10.87 1.18 13.88
C GLU A 49 -11.23 2.62 13.53
N ASP A 50 -10.29 3.54 13.74
CA ASP A 50 -10.50 4.97 13.56
C ASP A 50 -9.43 5.55 12.65
N ALA A 51 -9.48 5.23 11.35
CA ALA A 51 -8.54 5.76 10.38
C ALA A 51 -8.86 7.23 10.08
N ILE A 52 -8.00 8.15 10.54
CA ILE A 52 -8.12 9.59 10.29
C ILE A 52 -7.37 9.92 9.00
N GLN A 53 -8.03 10.63 8.09
CA GLN A 53 -7.48 10.99 6.77
C GLN A 53 -6.11 11.65 6.86
N ALA A 54 -5.91 12.58 7.81
CA ALA A 54 -4.64 13.28 8.00
C ALA A 54 -3.49 12.33 8.40
N GLU A 55 -3.78 11.28 9.17
CA GLU A 55 -2.80 10.29 9.61
C GLU A 55 -2.41 9.32 8.50
N LEU A 56 -3.33 9.05 7.59
CA LEU A 56 -3.08 8.13 6.47
C LEU A 56 -1.97 8.60 5.56
N ALA A 57 -1.84 9.89 5.34
CA ALA A 57 -0.76 10.48 4.53
C ALA A 57 0.62 10.17 5.11
N GLU A 58 0.77 10.22 6.44
CA GLU A 58 2.01 9.88 7.12
C GLU A 58 2.35 8.39 7.02
N ILE A 59 1.34 7.53 7.18
CA ILE A 59 1.53 6.07 7.16
C ILE A 59 1.94 5.58 5.77
N VAL A 60 1.29 6.08 4.71
CA VAL A 60 1.56 5.65 3.33
C VAL A 60 2.68 6.44 2.67
N GLN A 61 3.22 7.45 3.34
CA GLN A 61 4.29 8.33 2.84
C GLN A 61 3.92 9.01 1.52
N LEU A 62 2.64 9.28 1.33
CA LEU A 62 2.12 10.11 0.24
C LEU A 62 1.81 11.50 0.77
N ASP A 63 1.74 12.48 -0.13
CA ASP A 63 1.28 13.81 0.23
C ASP A 63 -0.24 13.79 0.54
N LYS A 64 -0.72 14.80 1.24
CA LYS A 64 -2.15 14.91 1.62
C LYS A 64 -3.06 14.92 0.40
N SER A 65 -2.67 15.60 -0.67
CA SER A 65 -3.47 15.68 -1.89
C SER A 65 -3.59 14.33 -2.61
N GLY A 66 -2.51 13.54 -2.64
CA GLY A 66 -2.50 12.20 -3.19
C GLY A 66 -3.42 11.25 -2.44
N VAL A 67 -3.38 11.28 -1.11
CA VAL A 67 -4.27 10.47 -0.25
C VAL A 67 -5.72 10.89 -0.45
N MET A 68 -6.01 12.19 -0.45
CA MET A 68 -7.37 12.71 -0.67
C MET A 68 -7.93 12.25 -2.01
N ARG A 69 -7.13 12.33 -3.07
CA ARG A 69 -7.54 11.90 -4.41
C ARG A 69 -7.89 10.41 -4.46
N HIS A 70 -7.08 9.56 -3.85
CA HIS A 70 -7.36 8.13 -3.79
C HIS A 70 -8.61 7.84 -2.97
N ILE A 71 -8.78 8.50 -1.83
CA ILE A 71 -9.97 8.35 -0.99
C ILE A 71 -11.22 8.82 -1.73
N ASP A 72 -11.16 9.96 -2.41
CA ASP A 72 -12.28 10.47 -3.22
C ASP A 72 -12.68 9.47 -4.31
N GLN A 73 -11.72 8.90 -5.03
CA GLN A 73 -11.98 7.89 -6.06
C GLN A 73 -12.61 6.62 -5.47
N MET A 74 -12.10 6.15 -4.36
CA MET A 74 -12.64 4.96 -3.68
C MET A 74 -14.02 5.22 -3.08
N GLU A 75 -14.27 6.42 -2.58
CA GLU A 75 -15.59 6.82 -2.08
C GLU A 75 -16.62 6.87 -3.21
N GLN A 76 -16.26 7.45 -4.37
CA GLN A 76 -17.12 7.47 -5.54
C GLN A 76 -17.50 6.06 -6.02
N LYS A 77 -16.59 5.12 -5.90
CA LYS A 77 -16.83 3.71 -6.25
C LYS A 77 -17.56 2.94 -5.15
N GLY A 78 -17.77 3.55 -4.00
CA GLY A 78 -18.48 2.95 -2.88
C GLY A 78 -17.65 2.00 -2.01
N TYR A 79 -16.32 2.06 -2.09
CA TYR A 79 -15.42 1.17 -1.34
C TYR A 79 -15.05 1.69 0.03
N VAL A 80 -15.09 3.00 0.21
CA VAL A 80 -14.91 3.66 1.49
C VAL A 80 -15.99 4.72 1.68
N LYS A 81 -16.20 5.15 2.92
CA LYS A 81 -17.03 6.30 3.24
C LYS A 81 -16.34 7.14 4.30
N ARG A 82 -16.60 8.44 4.25
CA ARG A 82 -16.17 9.38 5.27
C ARG A 82 -17.25 9.51 6.34
N VAL A 83 -16.85 9.42 7.59
CA VAL A 83 -17.75 9.56 8.74
C VAL A 83 -17.25 10.73 9.58
N ASN A 84 -18.14 11.66 9.92
CA ASN A 84 -17.80 12.78 10.77
C ASN A 84 -17.65 12.32 12.22
N ASP A 85 -16.67 12.89 12.93
CA ASP A 85 -16.55 12.72 14.37
C ASP A 85 -17.72 13.42 15.06
N ALA A 86 -18.33 12.78 16.08
CA ALA A 86 -19.46 13.30 16.82
C ALA A 86 -19.10 14.57 17.61
N ASN A 87 -17.85 14.72 18.02
CA ASN A 87 -17.37 15.79 18.91
C ASN A 87 -16.51 16.85 18.21
N ASP A 88 -15.93 16.56 17.05
CA ASP A 88 -15.06 17.47 16.31
C ASP A 88 -15.36 17.41 14.81
N ARG A 89 -15.98 18.46 14.29
CA ARG A 89 -16.34 18.58 12.87
C ARG A 89 -15.14 18.59 11.92
N ARG A 90 -13.93 18.86 12.43
CA ARG A 90 -12.70 18.87 11.62
C ARG A 90 -12.15 17.47 11.38
N LYS A 91 -12.53 16.51 12.22
CA LYS A 91 -12.08 15.11 12.09
C LYS A 91 -13.06 14.31 11.26
N LYS A 92 -12.51 13.64 10.27
CA LYS A 92 -13.26 12.68 9.45
C LYS A 92 -12.56 11.33 9.52
N TYR A 93 -13.33 10.32 9.87
CA TYR A 93 -12.89 8.93 9.83
C TYR A 93 -13.18 8.34 8.46
N ILE A 94 -12.30 7.49 8.01
CA ILE A 94 -12.49 6.73 6.79
C ILE A 94 -12.80 5.30 7.18
N VAL A 95 -13.87 4.76 6.61
CA VAL A 95 -14.35 3.40 6.91
C VAL A 95 -14.49 2.63 5.61
N VAL A 96 -14.02 1.37 5.61
CA VAL A 96 -14.21 0.47 4.47
C VAL A 96 -15.64 -0.04 4.48
N THR A 97 -16.29 0.03 3.33
CA THR A 97 -17.64 -0.52 3.14
C THR A 97 -17.60 -2.03 2.93
N GLU A 98 -18.77 -2.67 2.94
CA GLU A 98 -18.87 -4.10 2.61
C GLU A 98 -18.33 -4.38 1.20
N SER A 99 -18.66 -3.55 0.21
CA SER A 99 -18.14 -3.72 -1.15
C SER A 99 -16.63 -3.46 -1.22
N GLY A 100 -16.11 -2.54 -0.41
CA GLY A 100 -14.68 -2.32 -0.27
C GLY A 100 -13.95 -3.54 0.30
N ASN A 101 -14.53 -4.19 1.29
CA ASN A 101 -13.98 -5.43 1.85
C ASN A 101 -13.95 -6.58 0.83
N VAL A 102 -14.97 -6.68 -0.01
CA VAL A 102 -15.00 -7.67 -1.10
C VAL A 102 -13.83 -7.45 -2.06
N GLU A 103 -13.60 -6.22 -2.50
CA GLU A 103 -12.49 -5.89 -3.39
C GLU A 103 -11.14 -6.11 -2.71
N LEU A 104 -11.02 -5.78 -1.43
CA LEU A 104 -9.82 -5.99 -0.64
C LEU A 104 -9.44 -7.49 -0.60
N GLU A 105 -10.41 -8.36 -0.38
CA GLU A 105 -10.16 -9.81 -0.35
C GLU A 105 -9.75 -10.35 -1.72
N LYS A 106 -10.34 -9.84 -2.80
CA LYS A 106 -9.90 -10.18 -4.18
C LYS A 106 -8.45 -9.79 -4.40
N CYS A 107 -8.05 -8.60 -3.98
CA CYS A 107 -6.67 -8.14 -4.09
C CYS A 107 -5.70 -9.04 -3.31
N LYS A 108 -6.06 -9.41 -2.09
CA LYS A 108 -5.26 -10.32 -1.26
C LYS A 108 -5.06 -11.68 -1.91
N ALA A 109 -6.11 -12.22 -2.52
CA ALA A 109 -6.05 -13.49 -3.24
C ALA A 109 -5.09 -13.42 -4.43
N VAL A 110 -5.12 -12.33 -5.20
CA VAL A 110 -4.19 -12.09 -6.30
C VAL A 110 -2.75 -12.04 -5.82
N LEU A 111 -2.48 -11.32 -4.73
CA LEU A 111 -1.14 -11.21 -4.16
C LEU A 111 -0.62 -12.55 -3.66
N ASN A 112 -1.48 -13.38 -3.06
CA ASN A 112 -1.09 -14.72 -2.65
C ASN A 112 -0.70 -15.60 -3.83
N GLU A 113 -1.43 -15.53 -4.93
CA GLU A 113 -1.10 -16.26 -6.14
C GLU A 113 0.20 -15.77 -6.78
N LEU A 114 0.41 -14.45 -6.79
CA LEU A 114 1.62 -13.85 -7.34
C LEU A 114 2.86 -14.13 -6.49
N SER A 115 2.71 -14.32 -5.19
CA SER A 115 3.85 -14.46 -4.28
C SER A 115 4.77 -15.60 -4.67
N SER A 116 4.24 -16.73 -5.09
CA SER A 116 5.03 -17.88 -5.52
C SER A 116 5.86 -17.59 -6.78
N THR A 117 5.34 -16.79 -7.68
CA THR A 117 6.05 -16.37 -8.91
C THR A 117 7.11 -15.32 -8.59
N ILE A 118 6.74 -14.29 -7.82
CA ILE A 118 7.65 -13.17 -7.50
C ILE A 118 8.80 -13.62 -6.60
N LEU A 119 8.52 -14.52 -5.66
CA LEU A 119 9.52 -15.04 -4.72
C LEU A 119 10.23 -16.30 -5.20
N ASN A 120 9.97 -16.72 -6.43
CA ASN A 120 10.61 -17.92 -6.99
C ASN A 120 12.13 -17.81 -6.96
N GLY A 121 12.78 -18.83 -6.44
CA GLY A 121 14.25 -18.86 -6.31
C GLY A 121 14.80 -18.06 -5.13
N ILE A 122 13.94 -17.47 -4.31
CA ILE A 122 14.36 -16.73 -3.12
C ILE A 122 14.00 -17.55 -1.88
N SER A 123 15.02 -17.85 -1.05
CA SER A 123 14.83 -18.64 0.17
C SER A 123 14.24 -17.79 1.31
N ASP A 124 13.65 -18.48 2.28
CA ASP A 124 13.16 -17.83 3.50
C ASP A 124 14.28 -17.11 4.26
N ALA A 125 15.49 -17.69 4.27
CA ALA A 125 16.66 -17.07 4.87
C ALA A 125 17.06 -15.77 4.17
N GLU A 126 17.03 -15.74 2.84
CA GLU A 126 17.28 -14.52 2.06
C GLU A 126 16.24 -13.43 2.36
N ILE A 127 14.95 -13.79 2.44
CA ILE A 127 13.88 -12.86 2.78
C ILE A 127 14.10 -12.28 4.18
N LEU A 128 14.48 -13.11 5.15
CA LEU A 128 14.74 -12.66 6.52
C LEU A 128 15.89 -11.64 6.56
N ILE A 129 17.00 -11.94 5.89
CA ILE A 129 18.16 -11.05 5.80
C ILE A 129 17.78 -9.75 5.12
N PHE A 130 17.03 -9.82 4.02
CA PHE A 130 16.57 -8.65 3.27
C PHE A 130 15.73 -7.73 4.16
N LYS A 131 14.78 -8.27 4.90
CA LYS A 131 13.97 -7.49 5.86
C LYS A 131 14.83 -6.82 6.93
N GLN A 132 15.82 -7.52 7.46
CA GLN A 132 16.75 -6.97 8.45
C GLN A 132 17.56 -5.81 7.86
N VAL A 133 18.06 -5.94 6.64
CA VAL A 133 18.80 -4.87 5.96
C VAL A 133 17.90 -3.66 5.73
N LEU A 134 16.67 -3.86 5.25
CA LEU A 134 15.71 -2.77 5.04
C LEU A 134 15.41 -2.03 6.34
N THR A 135 15.23 -2.76 7.43
CA THR A 135 14.98 -2.17 8.76
C THR A 135 16.14 -1.29 9.20
N LYS A 136 17.37 -1.73 8.99
CA LYS A 136 18.57 -0.95 9.31
C LYS A 136 18.68 0.30 8.43
N LEU A 137 18.46 0.16 7.12
CA LEU A 137 18.49 1.29 6.20
C LEU A 137 17.47 2.35 6.58
N LYS A 138 16.27 1.94 6.91
CA LYS A 138 15.21 2.85 7.35
C LYS A 138 15.59 3.58 8.63
N ALA A 139 16.05 2.85 9.65
CA ALA A 139 16.46 3.43 10.92
C ALA A 139 17.60 4.47 10.74
N ASN A 140 18.58 4.14 9.89
CA ASN A 140 19.69 5.06 9.60
C ASN A 140 19.20 6.33 8.87
N ALA A 141 18.25 6.17 7.98
CA ALA A 141 17.70 7.31 7.24
C ALA A 141 16.86 8.24 8.13
N GLU A 142 16.21 7.69 9.14
CA GLU A 142 15.34 8.43 10.07
C GLU A 142 16.09 9.04 11.27
N SER A 143 17.36 8.72 11.44
CA SER A 143 18.16 9.24 12.56
C SER A 143 18.65 10.68 12.34
#